data_9a5dd558d76ac44f39e9f4a9295a594f
#
_entry.id   9a5dd558d76ac44f39e9f4a9295a594f
#
_cell.length_a   1.000
_cell.length_b   1.000
_cell.length_c   1.000
_cell.angle_alpha   90.00
_cell.angle_beta   90.00
_cell.angle_gamma   90.00
#
_symmetry.space_group_name_H-M   'P 1'
#
loop_
_entity.id
_entity.type
_entity.pdbx_description
1 polymer ?
#
loop_
_entity_poly.entity_id
_entity_poly.type
_entity_poly.pdbx_seq_one_letter_code
_entity_poly.pdbx_strand_id
1 'polypeptide(L)'
;MAVRRLGRGPDLVLFHGGMGSWKHWIRNVEALGERFTVHALDHPSYGDSAPVPRETTGPQYLDLVHELLLEALPGAAPLRLAGFSFGAAIAANMARRLGPRVSHLGLISPGGFPMRKFGERPIRSYKEAGGDDRLFREVCRHNLLVNMLSDPASVSEETVDIQVDLVRRTRFDSRKVSGGGTLLGDLAEVARRGCRIRLLWGERDDSAFRPAKLLIGEIREAVPGLDVHRIPKAGHWSAYENAPEVNRLLLEFFGGATEEKLQ
;
A
#
# COMPACT_ATOMS: atom_id res chain seq x y z
N MET A 1 -2.32 13.71 -10.48
CA MET A 1 -2.45 12.32 -9.94
C MET A 1 -3.83 11.80 -10.31
N ALA A 2 -3.94 10.63 -10.94
CA ALA A 2 -5.23 10.03 -11.24
C ALA A 2 -5.86 9.43 -9.97
N VAL A 3 -7.18 9.61 -9.82
CA VAL A 3 -7.93 9.16 -8.65
C VAL A 3 -9.22 8.49 -9.13
N ARG A 4 -9.45 7.27 -8.67
CA ARG A 4 -10.74 6.58 -8.82
C ARG A 4 -11.55 6.78 -7.57
N ARG A 5 -12.71 7.40 -7.72
CA ARG A 5 -13.61 7.67 -6.60
C ARG A 5 -14.83 6.76 -6.66
N LEU A 6 -15.15 6.12 -5.53
CA LEU A 6 -16.30 5.22 -5.39
C LEU A 6 -16.94 5.36 -4.03
N GLY A 7 -18.24 5.15 -3.95
CA GLY A 7 -18.99 5.13 -2.69
C GLY A 7 -19.34 6.51 -2.14
N ARG A 8 -19.88 6.51 -0.92
CA ARG A 8 -20.30 7.73 -0.19
C ARG A 8 -20.01 7.52 1.30
N GLY A 9 -19.63 8.59 1.98
CA GLY A 9 -19.31 8.58 3.40
C GLY A 9 -18.01 9.33 3.71
N PRO A 10 -17.40 9.09 4.87
CA PRO A 10 -16.12 9.68 5.21
C PRO A 10 -15.02 9.31 4.22
N ASP A 11 -14.09 10.22 3.98
CA ASP A 11 -13.01 10.01 3.00
C ASP A 11 -12.00 8.94 3.45
N LEU A 12 -11.74 7.96 2.56
CA LEU A 12 -10.74 6.92 2.72
C LEU A 12 -9.82 6.91 1.49
N VAL A 13 -8.54 7.17 1.71
CA VAL A 13 -7.52 7.22 0.65
C VAL A 13 -6.71 5.94 0.63
N LEU A 14 -6.60 5.31 -0.55
CA LEU A 14 -5.88 4.05 -0.76
C LEU A 14 -4.61 4.27 -1.57
N PHE A 15 -3.45 3.93 -0.98
CA PHE A 15 -2.12 4.05 -1.55
C PHE A 15 -1.62 2.67 -1.99
N HIS A 16 -1.37 2.48 -3.29
CA HIS A 16 -0.96 1.20 -3.85
C HIS A 16 0.53 0.88 -3.62
N GLY A 17 0.91 -0.39 -3.76
CA GLY A 17 2.30 -0.85 -3.67
C GLY A 17 3.17 -0.48 -4.86
N GLY A 18 4.45 -0.79 -4.78
CA GLY A 18 5.39 -0.64 -5.90
C GLY A 18 4.96 -1.45 -7.12
N MET A 19 5.30 -0.98 -8.32
CA MET A 19 4.84 -1.57 -9.59
C MET A 19 3.32 -1.77 -9.63
N GLY A 20 2.56 -0.83 -9.03
CA GLY A 20 1.13 -0.93 -8.84
C GLY A 20 0.32 0.19 -9.47
N SER A 21 -0.97 0.15 -9.22
CA SER A 21 -1.95 1.19 -9.46
C SER A 21 -3.10 0.98 -8.47
N TRP A 22 -4.18 1.73 -8.61
CA TRP A 22 -5.42 1.47 -7.88
C TRP A 22 -5.86 -0.01 -7.93
N LYS A 23 -5.46 -0.77 -8.94
CA LYS A 23 -5.77 -2.20 -9.10
C LYS A 23 -5.19 -3.10 -8.00
N HIS A 24 -4.23 -2.62 -7.22
CA HIS A 24 -3.84 -3.34 -6.01
C HIS A 24 -4.98 -3.45 -4.99
N TRP A 25 -6.00 -2.61 -5.11
CA TRP A 25 -7.20 -2.56 -4.28
C TRP A 25 -8.47 -3.04 -5.01
N ILE A 26 -8.32 -3.70 -6.18
CA ILE A 26 -9.45 -4.04 -7.06
C ILE A 26 -10.52 -4.88 -6.37
N ARG A 27 -10.13 -5.74 -5.42
CA ARG A 27 -11.04 -6.59 -4.64
C ARG A 27 -11.53 -5.93 -3.33
N ASN A 28 -11.17 -4.67 -3.10
CA ASN A 28 -11.46 -3.96 -1.85
C ASN A 28 -12.31 -2.70 -2.07
N VAL A 29 -12.16 -2.03 -3.20
CA VAL A 29 -12.77 -0.72 -3.43
C VAL A 29 -14.30 -0.75 -3.33
N GLU A 30 -14.96 -1.79 -3.81
CA GLU A 30 -16.43 -1.93 -3.75
C GLU A 30 -16.89 -2.11 -2.30
N ALA A 31 -16.33 -3.09 -1.59
CA ALA A 31 -16.69 -3.35 -0.19
C ALA A 31 -16.44 -2.15 0.72
N LEU A 32 -15.31 -1.45 0.53
CA LEU A 32 -15.01 -0.24 1.28
C LEU A 32 -15.93 0.93 0.87
N GLY A 33 -16.32 0.99 -0.39
CA GLY A 33 -17.24 1.98 -0.94
C GLY A 33 -18.66 1.91 -0.39
N GLU A 34 -19.06 0.81 0.24
CA GLU A 34 -20.34 0.69 0.94
C GLU A 34 -20.46 1.67 2.13
N ARG A 35 -19.34 2.03 2.75
CA ARG A 35 -19.31 2.88 3.96
C ARG A 35 -18.46 4.13 3.84
N PHE A 36 -17.59 4.22 2.83
CA PHE A 36 -16.65 5.33 2.66
C PHE A 36 -16.73 5.93 1.26
N THR A 37 -16.34 7.19 1.15
CA THR A 37 -15.90 7.75 -0.13
C THR A 37 -14.45 7.30 -0.34
N VAL A 38 -14.28 6.26 -1.13
CA VAL A 38 -12.95 5.68 -1.42
C VAL A 38 -12.28 6.46 -2.53
N HIS A 39 -11.04 6.89 -2.28
CA HIS A 39 -10.14 7.53 -3.24
C HIS A 39 -8.97 6.59 -3.50
N ALA A 40 -9.09 5.73 -4.51
CA ALA A 40 -8.01 4.82 -4.90
C ALA A 40 -7.09 5.55 -5.89
N LEU A 41 -5.85 5.78 -5.47
CA LEU A 41 -4.88 6.58 -6.20
C LEU A 41 -4.12 5.75 -7.22
N ASP A 42 -3.76 6.38 -8.35
CA ASP A 42 -2.57 6.01 -9.09
C ASP A 42 -1.49 7.03 -8.74
N HIS A 43 -0.43 6.61 -8.05
CA HIS A 43 0.66 7.51 -7.69
C HIS A 43 1.32 8.13 -8.93
N PRO A 44 1.96 9.31 -8.84
CA PRO A 44 2.70 9.87 -9.97
C PRO A 44 3.66 8.85 -10.60
N SER A 45 3.68 8.76 -11.92
CA SER A 45 4.43 7.75 -12.71
C SER A 45 3.92 6.31 -12.62
N TYR A 46 2.71 6.08 -12.13
CA TYR A 46 2.05 4.77 -12.09
C TYR A 46 0.65 4.87 -12.73
N GLY A 47 0.17 3.74 -13.25
CA GLY A 47 -1.17 3.64 -13.81
C GLY A 47 -1.48 4.74 -14.82
N ASP A 48 -2.59 5.45 -14.60
CA ASP A 48 -3.07 6.54 -15.45
C ASP A 48 -2.49 7.92 -15.06
N SER A 49 -1.61 7.98 -14.06
CA SER A 49 -0.97 9.24 -13.63
C SER A 49 0.15 9.69 -14.55
N ALA A 50 0.31 11.00 -14.68
CA ALA A 50 1.40 11.60 -15.42
C ALA A 50 2.78 11.18 -14.87
N PRO A 51 3.78 11.04 -15.75
CA PRO A 51 5.14 10.73 -15.31
C PRO A 51 5.80 11.91 -14.58
N VAL A 52 6.68 11.59 -13.64
CA VAL A 52 7.61 12.56 -13.06
C VAL A 52 8.96 12.49 -13.77
N PRO A 53 9.80 13.54 -13.69
CA PRO A 53 11.18 13.48 -14.19
C PRO A 53 11.94 12.29 -13.61
N ARG A 54 12.82 11.68 -14.42
CA ARG A 54 13.54 10.46 -14.03
C ARG A 54 14.49 10.67 -12.84
N GLU A 55 15.01 11.87 -12.71
CA GLU A 55 15.91 12.33 -11.65
C GLU A 55 15.20 12.59 -10.32
N THR A 56 13.86 12.63 -10.29
CA THR A 56 13.08 12.89 -9.07
C THR A 56 13.56 12.00 -7.93
N THR A 57 13.96 12.62 -6.83
CA THR A 57 14.40 11.94 -5.61
C THR A 57 13.20 11.47 -4.78
N GLY A 58 13.44 10.60 -3.79
CA GLY A 58 12.38 10.17 -2.86
C GLY A 58 11.70 11.32 -2.11
N PRO A 59 12.44 12.24 -1.48
CA PRO A 59 11.86 13.42 -0.84
C PRO A 59 11.01 14.29 -1.78
N GLN A 60 11.52 14.64 -2.96
CA GLN A 60 10.77 15.41 -3.97
C GLN A 60 9.48 14.68 -4.41
N TYR A 61 9.55 13.37 -4.52
CA TYR A 61 8.37 12.56 -4.84
C TYR A 61 7.31 12.62 -3.74
N LEU A 62 7.71 12.55 -2.48
CA LEU A 62 6.81 12.67 -1.34
C LEU A 62 6.21 14.09 -1.22
N ASP A 63 6.99 15.13 -1.55
CA ASP A 63 6.50 16.51 -1.61
C ASP A 63 5.41 16.65 -2.67
N LEU A 64 5.65 16.12 -3.88
CA LEU A 64 4.69 16.13 -4.96
C LEU A 64 3.41 15.35 -4.61
N VAL A 65 3.53 14.16 -4.01
CA VAL A 65 2.35 13.38 -3.58
C VAL A 65 1.53 14.15 -2.56
N HIS A 66 2.18 14.84 -1.63
CA HIS A 66 1.51 15.66 -0.64
C HIS A 66 0.73 16.83 -1.27
N GLU A 67 1.34 17.58 -2.18
CA GLU A 67 0.69 18.68 -2.91
C GLU A 67 -0.53 18.20 -3.70
N LEU A 68 -0.36 17.13 -4.47
CA LEU A 68 -1.44 16.54 -5.27
C LEU A 68 -2.58 15.95 -4.42
N LEU A 69 -2.26 15.47 -3.22
CA LEU A 69 -3.27 14.99 -2.28
C LEU A 69 -4.09 16.15 -1.69
N LEU A 70 -3.44 17.27 -1.35
CA LEU A 70 -4.12 18.48 -0.88
C LEU A 70 -5.01 19.09 -1.98
N GLU A 71 -4.57 19.06 -3.23
CA GLU A 71 -5.35 19.50 -4.37
C GLU A 71 -6.58 18.60 -4.60
N ALA A 72 -6.41 17.27 -4.54
CA ALA A 72 -7.48 16.31 -4.76
C ALA A 72 -8.53 16.29 -3.62
N LEU A 73 -8.09 16.58 -2.39
CA LEU A 73 -8.89 16.55 -1.17
C LEU A 73 -8.70 17.86 -0.38
N PRO A 74 -9.22 18.97 -0.90
CA PRO A 74 -9.11 20.27 -0.22
C PRO A 74 -9.92 20.29 1.09
N GLY A 75 -9.54 21.23 1.98
CA GLY A 75 -10.26 21.46 3.23
C GLY A 75 -9.72 20.67 4.41
N ALA A 76 -10.46 20.71 5.52
CA ALA A 76 -10.03 20.18 6.82
C ALA A 76 -10.76 18.91 7.26
N ALA A 77 -11.62 18.33 6.43
CA ALA A 77 -12.36 17.12 6.76
C ALA A 77 -11.40 15.98 7.17
N PRO A 78 -11.74 15.21 8.22
CA PRO A 78 -10.91 14.10 8.66
C PRO A 78 -10.73 13.06 7.57
N LEU A 79 -9.50 12.55 7.43
CA LEU A 79 -9.13 11.52 6.47
C LEU A 79 -8.80 10.21 7.19
N ARG A 80 -9.08 9.12 6.49
CA ARG A 80 -8.57 7.78 6.77
C ARG A 80 -7.63 7.39 5.65
N LEU A 81 -6.49 6.82 5.99
CA LEU A 81 -5.49 6.39 4.99
C LEU A 81 -5.27 4.89 5.10
N ALA A 82 -5.17 4.21 3.96
CA ALA A 82 -4.68 2.83 3.91
C ALA A 82 -3.58 2.72 2.86
N GLY A 83 -2.48 2.04 3.21
CA GLY A 83 -1.36 1.85 2.32
C GLY A 83 -0.89 0.40 2.25
N PHE A 84 -0.53 -0.05 1.05
CA PHE A 84 0.04 -1.36 0.81
C PHE A 84 1.51 -1.25 0.40
N SER A 85 2.40 -2.02 1.06
CA SER A 85 3.82 -2.12 0.71
C SER A 85 4.50 -0.74 0.60
N PHE A 86 4.99 -0.36 -0.59
CA PHE A 86 5.49 0.99 -0.89
C PHE A 86 4.47 2.10 -0.53
N GLY A 87 3.20 1.87 -0.86
CA GLY A 87 2.12 2.80 -0.52
C GLY A 87 1.91 2.97 0.99
N ALA A 88 2.28 1.99 1.80
CA ALA A 88 2.22 2.13 3.26
C ALA A 88 3.27 3.12 3.79
N ALA A 89 4.47 3.13 3.19
CA ALA A 89 5.48 4.14 3.53
C ALA A 89 5.02 5.55 3.12
N ILE A 90 4.38 5.68 1.95
CA ILE A 90 3.78 6.96 1.52
C ILE A 90 2.65 7.36 2.47
N ALA A 91 1.72 6.45 2.79
CA ALA A 91 0.59 6.75 3.67
C ALA A 91 1.03 7.20 5.06
N ALA A 92 2.07 6.57 5.63
CA ALA A 92 2.66 6.99 6.91
C ALA A 92 3.26 8.41 6.83
N ASN A 93 4.01 8.71 5.76
CA ASN A 93 4.56 10.05 5.53
C ASN A 93 3.46 11.10 5.32
N MET A 94 2.40 10.77 4.56
CA MET A 94 1.25 11.66 4.38
C MET A 94 0.49 11.86 5.70
N ALA A 95 0.30 10.81 6.49
CA ALA A 95 -0.33 10.93 7.82
C ALA A 95 0.46 11.87 8.74
N ARG A 96 1.80 11.78 8.73
CA ARG A 96 2.67 12.71 9.47
C ARG A 96 2.52 14.15 8.99
N ARG A 97 2.51 14.39 7.68
CA ARG A 97 2.43 15.73 7.07
C ARG A 97 1.06 16.38 7.26
N LEU A 98 -0.01 15.60 7.11
CA LEU A 98 -1.39 16.07 7.27
C LEU A 98 -1.79 16.23 8.74
N GLY A 99 -1.01 15.69 9.67
CA GLY A 99 -1.18 15.87 11.10
C GLY A 99 -2.55 15.41 11.61
N PRO A 100 -3.23 16.23 12.45
CA PRO A 100 -4.51 15.87 13.08
C PRO A 100 -5.65 15.60 12.10
N ARG A 101 -5.48 15.96 10.83
CA ARG A 101 -6.45 15.65 9.78
C ARG A 101 -6.57 14.14 9.53
N VAL A 102 -5.52 13.35 9.85
CA VAL A 102 -5.56 11.90 9.68
C VAL A 102 -5.93 11.23 11.00
N SER A 103 -7.12 10.65 11.06
CA SER A 103 -7.65 9.98 12.24
C SER A 103 -7.22 8.50 12.34
N HIS A 104 -7.08 7.82 11.20
CA HIS A 104 -6.79 6.39 11.12
C HIS A 104 -5.80 6.10 10.00
N LEU A 105 -4.85 5.21 10.27
CA LEU A 105 -3.85 4.74 9.31
C LEU A 105 -3.82 3.20 9.30
N GLY A 106 -4.29 2.60 8.21
CA GLY A 106 -4.19 1.17 7.92
C GLY A 106 -2.93 0.86 7.12
N LEU A 107 -2.13 -0.09 7.56
CA LEU A 107 -0.91 -0.52 6.88
C LEU A 107 -1.04 -1.99 6.50
N ILE A 108 -0.76 -2.32 5.24
CA ILE A 108 -0.74 -3.71 4.76
C ILE A 108 0.67 -4.02 4.29
N SER A 109 1.33 -4.98 4.97
CA SER A 109 2.69 -5.45 4.62
C SER A 109 3.63 -4.29 4.26
N PRO A 110 3.86 -3.30 5.12
CA PRO A 110 4.51 -2.05 4.78
C PRO A 110 5.95 -2.24 4.31
N GLY A 111 6.34 -1.50 3.25
CA GLY A 111 7.71 -1.17 2.92
C GLY A 111 8.19 0.06 3.69
N GLY A 112 9.43 0.49 3.46
CA GLY A 112 9.96 1.71 4.09
C GLY A 112 10.93 1.45 5.23
N PHE A 113 11.36 0.21 5.39
CA PHE A 113 12.46 -0.15 6.29
C PHE A 113 13.83 0.06 5.63
N PRO A 114 14.89 0.34 6.41
CA PRO A 114 16.24 0.38 5.85
C PRO A 114 16.57 -0.91 5.11
N MET A 115 17.05 -0.77 3.87
CA MET A 115 17.43 -1.92 3.03
C MET A 115 18.65 -2.62 3.66
N ARG A 116 18.41 -3.76 4.27
CA ARG A 116 19.47 -4.73 4.63
C ARG A 116 19.30 -5.98 3.78
N LYS A 117 20.37 -6.46 3.16
CA LYS A 117 20.32 -7.72 2.41
C LYS A 117 20.10 -8.90 3.35
N PHE A 118 18.96 -9.54 3.26
CA PHE A 118 18.64 -10.81 3.88
C PHE A 118 18.19 -11.77 2.79
N GLY A 119 19.10 -12.59 2.33
CA GLY A 119 18.85 -13.60 1.30
C GLY A 119 18.64 -13.05 -0.11
N GLU A 120 18.71 -13.93 -1.08
CA GLU A 120 18.36 -13.66 -2.48
C GLU A 120 16.95 -14.20 -2.75
N ARG A 121 16.12 -13.41 -3.42
CA ARG A 121 14.84 -13.87 -3.94
C ARG A 121 15.00 -14.20 -5.40
N PRO A 122 14.38 -15.27 -5.88
CA PRO A 122 14.43 -15.64 -7.28
C PRO A 122 13.49 -14.76 -8.14
N ILE A 123 13.48 -13.44 -7.90
CA ILE A 123 12.70 -12.49 -8.71
C ILE A 123 13.40 -12.34 -10.06
N ARG A 124 12.66 -12.56 -11.12
CA ARG A 124 13.14 -12.39 -12.49
C ARG A 124 13.04 -10.92 -12.91
N SER A 125 14.03 -10.48 -13.67
CA SER A 125 14.01 -9.14 -14.27
C SER A 125 13.00 -9.07 -15.41
N TYR A 126 12.11 -8.07 -15.40
CA TYR A 126 11.20 -7.83 -16.52
C TYR A 126 11.92 -7.50 -17.84
N LYS A 127 13.21 -7.08 -17.78
CA LYS A 127 14.04 -6.83 -18.95
C LYS A 127 14.43 -8.11 -19.68
N GLU A 128 14.36 -9.27 -19.04
CA GLU A 128 14.63 -10.57 -19.67
C GLU A 128 13.72 -10.83 -20.87
N ALA A 129 12.52 -10.24 -20.86
CA ALA A 129 11.56 -10.42 -21.93
C ALA A 129 12.00 -9.83 -23.28
N GLY A 130 12.91 -8.82 -23.29
CA GLY A 130 13.49 -8.28 -24.51
C GLY A 130 12.48 -7.81 -25.57
N GLY A 131 11.22 -7.59 -25.21
CA GLY A 131 10.10 -7.27 -26.12
C GLY A 131 9.19 -8.45 -26.48
N ASP A 132 9.49 -9.67 -26.02
CA ASP A 132 8.63 -10.84 -26.18
C ASP A 132 7.50 -10.80 -25.14
N ASP A 133 6.26 -10.61 -25.60
CA ASP A 133 5.06 -10.51 -24.76
C ASP A 133 4.75 -11.81 -24.01
N ARG A 134 5.02 -12.97 -24.60
CA ARG A 134 4.82 -14.26 -23.94
C ARG A 134 5.80 -14.43 -22.80
N LEU A 135 7.08 -14.18 -23.03
CA LEU A 135 8.10 -14.25 -21.99
C LEU A 135 7.85 -13.20 -20.88
N PHE A 136 7.36 -12.00 -21.24
CA PHE A 136 6.98 -10.99 -20.27
C PHE A 136 5.87 -11.48 -19.33
N ARG A 137 4.86 -12.14 -19.86
CA ARG A 137 3.78 -12.76 -19.05
C ARG A 137 4.32 -13.86 -18.14
N GLU A 138 5.21 -14.70 -18.64
CA GLU A 138 5.86 -15.76 -17.84
C GLU A 138 6.67 -15.16 -16.67
N VAL A 139 7.42 -14.09 -16.90
CA VAL A 139 8.13 -13.34 -15.85
C VAL A 139 7.15 -12.73 -14.84
N CYS A 140 6.05 -12.15 -15.30
CA CYS A 140 4.99 -11.61 -14.41
C CYS A 140 4.40 -12.72 -13.53
N ARG A 141 4.03 -13.87 -14.11
CA ARG A 141 3.52 -15.03 -13.41
C ARG A 141 4.50 -15.54 -12.34
N HIS A 142 5.77 -15.69 -12.74
CA HIS A 142 6.82 -16.13 -11.82
C HIS A 142 6.96 -15.16 -10.64
N ASN A 143 7.03 -13.86 -10.90
CA ASN A 143 7.21 -12.84 -9.86
C ASN A 143 5.99 -12.70 -8.94
N LEU A 144 4.77 -12.94 -9.45
CA LEU A 144 3.58 -13.06 -8.62
C LEU A 144 3.72 -14.20 -7.60
N LEU A 145 4.13 -15.39 -8.04
CA LEU A 145 4.31 -16.57 -7.18
C LEU A 145 5.40 -16.40 -6.13
N VAL A 146 6.53 -15.79 -6.49
CA VAL A 146 7.68 -15.73 -5.59
C VAL A 146 7.68 -14.51 -4.68
N ASN A 147 6.83 -13.51 -4.96
CA ASN A 147 6.90 -12.24 -4.23
C ASN A 147 5.56 -11.68 -3.74
N MET A 148 4.45 -12.00 -4.42
CA MET A 148 3.17 -11.33 -4.14
C MET A 148 2.13 -12.25 -3.50
N LEU A 149 2.01 -13.48 -4.00
CA LEU A 149 0.95 -14.42 -3.65
C LEU A 149 1.54 -15.69 -3.07
N SER A 150 0.86 -16.26 -2.10
CA SER A 150 1.31 -17.48 -1.40
C SER A 150 0.68 -18.76 -1.95
N ASP A 151 -0.45 -18.63 -2.64
CA ASP A 151 -1.19 -19.74 -3.22
C ASP A 151 -1.09 -19.70 -4.75
N PRO A 152 -0.49 -20.73 -5.40
CA PRO A 152 -0.45 -20.82 -6.85
C PRO A 152 -1.84 -20.72 -7.53
N ALA A 153 -2.90 -21.17 -6.87
CA ALA A 153 -4.27 -21.07 -7.37
C ALA A 153 -4.76 -19.60 -7.48
N SER A 154 -4.15 -18.69 -6.73
CA SER A 154 -4.42 -17.24 -6.82
C SER A 154 -3.80 -16.59 -8.07
N VAL A 155 -2.89 -17.28 -8.78
CA VAL A 155 -2.21 -16.77 -9.98
C VAL A 155 -2.98 -17.20 -11.23
N SER A 156 -4.21 -16.69 -11.38
CA SER A 156 -5.03 -16.88 -12.58
C SER A 156 -4.52 -16.05 -13.77
N GLU A 157 -5.05 -16.30 -14.97
CA GLU A 157 -4.75 -15.46 -16.14
C GLU A 157 -5.15 -13.99 -15.89
N GLU A 158 -6.28 -13.75 -15.24
CA GLU A 158 -6.72 -12.42 -14.84
C GLU A 158 -5.69 -11.72 -13.95
N THR A 159 -5.16 -12.44 -12.93
CA THR A 159 -4.13 -11.89 -12.04
C THR A 159 -2.85 -11.55 -12.80
N VAL A 160 -2.48 -12.39 -13.76
CA VAL A 160 -1.32 -12.13 -14.64
C VAL A 160 -1.58 -10.93 -15.55
N ASP A 161 -2.78 -10.77 -16.11
CA ASP A 161 -3.16 -9.61 -16.92
C ASP A 161 -3.08 -8.32 -16.11
N ILE A 162 -3.58 -8.35 -14.89
CA ILE A 162 -3.44 -7.22 -13.96
C ILE A 162 -1.95 -6.89 -13.77
N GLN A 163 -1.12 -7.87 -13.44
CA GLN A 163 0.32 -7.65 -13.19
C GLN A 163 1.05 -7.12 -14.42
N VAL A 164 0.73 -7.62 -15.61
CA VAL A 164 1.28 -7.14 -16.89
C VAL A 164 0.98 -5.66 -17.07
N ASP A 165 -0.28 -5.26 -16.89
CA ASP A 165 -0.70 -3.86 -17.00
C ASP A 165 0.01 -2.98 -15.97
N LEU A 166 0.08 -3.41 -14.71
CA LEU A 166 0.75 -2.69 -13.63
C LEU A 166 2.23 -2.42 -13.91
N VAL A 167 2.96 -3.46 -14.34
CA VAL A 167 4.40 -3.34 -14.63
C VAL A 167 4.65 -2.44 -15.83
N ARG A 168 3.87 -2.59 -16.91
CA ARG A 168 4.01 -1.78 -18.13
C ARG A 168 3.77 -0.29 -17.91
N ARG A 169 2.96 0.05 -16.91
CA ARG A 169 2.61 1.44 -16.56
C ARG A 169 3.47 2.02 -15.44
N THR A 170 4.44 1.27 -14.94
CA THR A 170 5.37 1.72 -13.90
C THR A 170 6.55 2.46 -14.51
N ARG A 171 6.78 3.72 -14.10
CA ARG A 171 7.86 4.58 -14.59
C ARG A 171 8.71 5.20 -13.48
N PHE A 172 8.39 4.93 -12.21
CA PHE A 172 9.16 5.40 -11.05
C PHE A 172 9.73 4.24 -10.23
N ASP A 173 10.96 4.38 -9.78
CA ASP A 173 11.59 3.40 -8.88
C ASP A 173 11.14 3.62 -7.44
N SER A 174 10.20 2.81 -6.97
CA SER A 174 9.65 2.88 -5.61
C SER A 174 10.71 2.78 -4.50
N ARG A 175 11.88 2.18 -4.79
CA ARG A 175 12.98 2.05 -3.82
C ARG A 175 13.57 3.40 -3.41
N LYS A 176 13.42 4.43 -4.22
CA LYS A 176 13.81 5.80 -3.88
C LYS A 176 13.07 6.34 -2.65
N VAL A 177 11.87 5.84 -2.37
CA VAL A 177 11.08 6.16 -1.18
C VAL A 177 11.16 5.04 -0.16
N SER A 178 10.79 3.81 -0.55
CA SER A 178 10.72 2.68 0.38
C SER A 178 12.08 2.24 0.93
N GLY A 179 13.18 2.57 0.26
CA GLY A 179 14.55 2.34 0.75
C GLY A 179 15.07 3.43 1.69
N GLY A 180 14.36 4.52 1.86
CA GLY A 180 14.79 5.67 2.68
C GLY A 180 14.74 5.45 4.19
N GLY A 181 14.10 4.37 4.66
CA GLY A 181 14.07 3.99 6.08
C GLY A 181 13.31 4.93 7.01
N THR A 182 12.40 5.75 6.48
CA THR A 182 11.68 6.77 7.27
C THR A 182 10.43 6.25 7.98
N LEU A 183 9.94 5.06 7.61
CA LEU A 183 8.67 4.51 8.08
C LEU A 183 8.51 4.55 9.61
N LEU A 184 9.48 4.05 10.35
CA LEU A 184 9.39 3.94 11.82
C LEU A 184 9.31 5.32 12.48
N GLY A 185 10.09 6.30 11.99
CA GLY A 185 10.04 7.68 12.48
C GLY A 185 8.70 8.35 12.18
N ASP A 186 8.17 8.17 10.96
CA ASP A 186 6.86 8.70 10.57
C ASP A 186 5.75 8.10 11.44
N LEU A 187 5.77 6.77 11.67
CA LEU A 187 4.78 6.07 12.50
C LEU A 187 4.83 6.51 13.97
N ALA A 188 6.02 6.64 14.54
CA ALA A 188 6.18 7.12 15.93
C ALA A 188 5.59 8.52 16.11
N GLU A 189 5.79 9.42 15.15
CA GLU A 189 5.22 10.76 15.20
C GLU A 189 3.69 10.76 15.05
N VAL A 190 3.18 9.96 14.12
CA VAL A 190 1.73 9.79 13.87
C VAL A 190 1.03 9.21 15.11
N ALA A 191 1.61 8.20 15.74
CA ALA A 191 1.08 7.59 16.96
C ALA A 191 1.04 8.57 18.14
N ARG A 192 2.12 9.37 18.35
CA ARG A 192 2.17 10.39 19.42
C ARG A 192 1.09 11.48 19.29
N ARG A 193 0.56 11.68 18.08
CA ARG A 193 -0.52 12.63 17.80
C ARG A 193 -1.92 12.02 17.98
N GLY A 194 -2.02 10.77 18.42
CA GLY A 194 -3.28 10.07 18.68
C GLY A 194 -3.96 9.48 17.44
N CYS A 195 -3.30 9.45 16.30
CA CYS A 195 -3.81 8.71 15.14
C CYS A 195 -3.85 7.21 15.46
N ARG A 196 -4.98 6.57 15.19
CA ARG A 196 -5.09 5.12 15.34
C ARG A 196 -4.36 4.41 14.21
N ILE A 197 -3.56 3.39 14.54
CA ILE A 197 -2.77 2.64 13.55
C ILE A 197 -3.11 1.17 13.65
N ARG A 198 -3.47 0.55 12.51
CA ARG A 198 -3.66 -0.89 12.37
C ARG A 198 -2.70 -1.44 11.35
N LEU A 199 -2.06 -2.56 11.68
CA LEU A 199 -1.16 -3.30 10.81
C LEU A 199 -1.78 -4.63 10.41
N LEU A 200 -1.91 -4.87 9.12
CA LEU A 200 -2.29 -6.15 8.53
C LEU A 200 -1.06 -6.77 7.86
N TRP A 201 -0.81 -8.07 8.10
CA TRP A 201 0.33 -8.75 7.50
C TRP A 201 -0.02 -10.18 7.12
N GLY A 202 0.20 -10.58 5.87
CA GLY A 202 -0.02 -11.94 5.42
C GLY A 202 0.76 -12.96 6.25
N GLU A 203 0.15 -14.08 6.64
CA GLU A 203 0.84 -15.13 7.39
C GLU A 203 1.99 -15.74 6.61
N ARG A 204 1.83 -15.82 5.27
CA ARG A 204 2.80 -16.38 4.33
C ARG A 204 3.57 -15.32 3.56
N ASP A 205 3.57 -14.09 4.06
CA ASP A 205 4.32 -13.00 3.44
C ASP A 205 5.81 -13.12 3.76
N ASP A 206 6.52 -13.74 2.84
CA ASP A 206 7.97 -13.81 2.82
C ASP A 206 8.61 -12.77 1.88
N SER A 207 7.81 -11.81 1.38
CA SER A 207 8.25 -10.78 0.44
C SER A 207 9.26 -9.80 1.03
N ALA A 208 9.22 -9.60 2.34
CA ALA A 208 10.16 -8.74 3.01
C ALA A 208 11.58 -9.36 3.00
N PHE A 209 12.60 -8.51 2.83
CA PHE A 209 14.00 -8.92 2.94
C PHE A 209 14.39 -9.36 4.36
N ARG A 210 13.45 -9.30 5.31
CA ARG A 210 13.63 -9.67 6.73
C ARG A 210 12.35 -10.38 7.21
N PRO A 211 12.47 -11.31 8.18
CA PRO A 211 11.30 -11.99 8.73
C PRO A 211 10.24 -11.02 9.24
N ALA A 212 8.98 -11.24 8.86
CA ALA A 212 7.84 -10.41 9.27
C ALA A 212 7.80 -10.17 10.79
N LYS A 213 8.13 -11.19 11.60
CA LYS A 213 8.17 -11.09 13.06
C LYS A 213 9.10 -9.97 13.55
N LEU A 214 10.28 -9.82 12.92
CA LEU A 214 11.24 -8.77 13.29
C LEU A 214 10.71 -7.38 12.90
N LEU A 215 10.16 -7.26 11.68
CA LEU A 215 9.63 -5.99 11.19
C LEU A 215 8.40 -5.53 11.99
N ILE A 216 7.51 -6.45 12.34
CA ILE A 216 6.37 -6.17 13.23
C ILE A 216 6.87 -5.74 14.62
N GLY A 217 7.94 -6.38 15.13
CA GLY A 217 8.58 -5.98 16.38
C GLY A 217 9.07 -4.54 16.35
N GLU A 218 9.79 -4.14 15.31
CA GLU A 218 10.29 -2.76 15.14
C GLU A 218 9.14 -1.73 15.05
N ILE A 219 8.03 -2.10 14.38
CA ILE A 219 6.85 -1.21 14.34
C ILE A 219 6.21 -1.11 15.72
N ARG A 220 6.11 -2.21 16.49
CA ARG A 220 5.58 -2.19 17.86
C ARG A 220 6.41 -1.33 18.82
N GLU A 221 7.72 -1.31 18.65
CA GLU A 221 8.61 -0.42 19.41
C GLU A 221 8.34 1.06 19.07
N ALA A 222 8.11 1.36 17.79
CA ALA A 222 7.80 2.72 17.34
C ALA A 222 6.37 3.16 17.68
N VAL A 223 5.43 2.21 17.80
CA VAL A 223 3.99 2.44 18.02
C VAL A 223 3.52 1.56 19.19
N PRO A 224 3.65 2.01 20.45
CA PRO A 224 3.11 1.30 21.60
C PRO A 224 1.60 1.06 21.47
N GLY A 225 1.16 -0.17 21.72
CA GLY A 225 -0.26 -0.54 21.57
C GLY A 225 -0.72 -0.75 20.12
N LEU A 226 0.22 -0.94 19.17
CA LEU A 226 -0.09 -1.22 17.77
C LEU A 226 -1.07 -2.39 17.63
N ASP A 227 -2.18 -2.15 16.95
CA ASP A 227 -3.17 -3.15 16.59
C ASP A 227 -2.68 -3.96 15.38
N VAL A 228 -2.41 -5.25 15.58
CA VAL A 228 -1.77 -6.12 14.57
C VAL A 228 -2.63 -7.33 14.27
N HIS A 229 -2.94 -7.54 13.00
CA HIS A 229 -3.65 -8.72 12.52
C HIS A 229 -2.82 -9.48 11.48
N ARG A 230 -2.74 -10.79 11.64
CA ARG A 230 -2.16 -11.70 10.65
C ARG A 230 -3.26 -12.21 9.73
N ILE A 231 -3.07 -12.04 8.41
CA ILE A 231 -4.08 -12.46 7.42
C ILE A 231 -3.83 -13.91 7.05
N PRO A 232 -4.77 -14.82 7.38
CA PRO A 232 -4.59 -16.26 7.16
C PRO A 232 -4.41 -16.58 5.67
N LYS A 233 -3.53 -17.54 5.38
CA LYS A 233 -3.31 -18.10 4.04
C LYS A 233 -3.00 -17.07 2.96
N ALA A 234 -2.41 -15.92 3.32
CA ALA A 234 -2.11 -14.84 2.40
C ALA A 234 -0.63 -14.48 2.40
N GLY A 235 -0.11 -14.19 1.22
CA GLY A 235 1.23 -13.65 0.98
C GLY A 235 1.27 -12.13 1.10
N HIS A 236 2.17 -11.50 0.33
CA HIS A 236 2.41 -10.07 0.37
C HIS A 236 1.17 -9.27 -0.07
N TRP A 237 0.54 -9.64 -1.17
CA TRP A 237 -0.67 -8.97 -1.66
C TRP A 237 -1.93 -9.57 -1.00
N SER A 238 -1.96 -9.54 0.33
CA SER A 238 -3.06 -10.09 1.12
C SER A 238 -4.41 -9.42 0.85
N ALA A 239 -4.40 -8.14 0.47
CA ALA A 239 -5.60 -7.41 0.04
C ALA A 239 -6.27 -8.00 -1.22
N TYR A 240 -5.52 -8.73 -2.03
CA TYR A 240 -6.01 -9.47 -3.18
C TYR A 240 -6.30 -10.93 -2.83
N GLU A 241 -5.37 -11.60 -2.16
CA GLU A 241 -5.38 -13.05 -1.93
C GLU A 241 -6.43 -13.46 -0.90
N ASN A 242 -6.65 -12.65 0.14
CA ASN A 242 -7.71 -12.84 1.13
C ASN A 242 -8.48 -11.52 1.34
N ALA A 243 -9.06 -11.01 0.25
CA ALA A 243 -9.82 -9.77 0.27
C ALA A 243 -10.97 -9.74 1.28
N PRO A 244 -11.77 -10.82 1.48
CA PRO A 244 -12.86 -10.81 2.47
C PRO A 244 -12.38 -10.47 3.88
N GLU A 245 -11.29 -11.07 4.36
CA GLU A 245 -10.77 -10.82 5.70
C GLU A 245 -10.14 -9.42 5.80
N VAL A 246 -9.39 -8.99 4.78
CA VAL A 246 -8.82 -7.63 4.74
C VAL A 246 -9.93 -6.58 4.74
N ASN A 247 -10.98 -6.77 3.94
CA ASN A 247 -12.12 -5.85 3.89
C ASN A 247 -12.84 -5.77 5.24
N ARG A 248 -13.12 -6.91 5.88
CA ARG A 248 -13.74 -6.97 7.20
C ARG A 248 -12.92 -6.16 8.22
N LEU A 249 -11.61 -6.40 8.28
CA LEU A 249 -10.71 -5.72 9.23
C LEU A 249 -10.60 -4.21 8.95
N LEU A 250 -10.54 -3.80 7.68
CA LEU A 250 -10.50 -2.37 7.32
C LEU A 250 -11.83 -1.68 7.61
N LEU A 251 -12.98 -2.31 7.30
CA LEU A 251 -14.31 -1.77 7.61
C LEU A 251 -14.51 -1.59 9.11
N GLU A 252 -14.12 -2.59 9.91
CA GLU A 252 -14.15 -2.51 11.37
C GLU A 252 -13.26 -1.36 11.89
N PHE A 253 -12.03 -1.29 11.41
CA PHE A 253 -11.05 -0.30 11.87
C PHE A 253 -11.44 1.14 11.53
N PHE A 254 -11.86 1.38 10.31
CA PHE A 254 -12.21 2.72 9.84
C PHE A 254 -13.62 3.15 10.25
N GLY A 255 -14.52 2.18 10.50
CA GLY A 255 -15.92 2.43 10.90
C GLY A 255 -16.13 2.56 12.40
N GLY A 256 -15.26 2.01 13.24
CA GLY A 256 -15.38 2.06 14.69
C GLY A 256 -14.87 3.39 15.25
N ALA A 257 -15.81 4.24 15.74
CA ALA A 257 -15.67 5.41 16.61
C ALA A 257 -16.15 6.77 16.05
N THR A 258 -17.22 6.75 15.23
CA THR A 258 -17.93 8.01 14.92
C THR A 258 -19.36 8.04 15.49
N GLU A 259 -19.87 6.91 16.00
CA GLU A 259 -21.26 6.82 16.50
C GLU A 259 -21.44 7.10 18.01
N GLU A 260 -20.37 7.12 18.82
CA GLU A 260 -20.50 7.33 20.29
C GLU A 260 -20.46 8.80 20.75
N LYS A 261 -20.38 9.79 19.86
CA LYS A 261 -20.35 11.21 20.24
C LYS A 261 -21.50 12.07 19.70
N LEU A 262 -22.60 11.44 19.27
CA LEU A 262 -23.82 12.14 18.83
C LEU A 262 -25.09 11.60 19.56
N GLN A 263 -24.97 11.22 20.84
CA GLN A 263 -26.11 11.06 21.74
C GLN A 263 -25.95 11.98 22.92
#